data_7fea9ca46ce942c23f19a12e691fd1c3
#
_entry.id   7fea9ca46ce942c23f19a12e691fd1c3
#
_cell.length_a   1.000
_cell.length_b   1.000
_cell.length_c   1.000
_cell.angle_alpha   90.00
_cell.angle_beta   90.00
_cell.angle_gamma   90.00
#
_symmetry.space_group_name_H-M   'P 1'
#
loop_
_entity.id
_entity.type
_entity.pdbx_description
1 polymer ?
#
loop_
_entity_poly.entity_id
_entity_poly.type
_entity_poly.pdbx_seq_one_letter_code
_entity_poly.pdbx_strand_id
1 'polypeptide(L)'
;MKPAPRDIIPYPRFPAAASRDRGLLSVVIPCHDEEQVIDATHARLVAVLPETGMDFEIVYVDDGSRDGTLRRLEAIAAGDSQVVVIELSRNFGQQAAMSAGLAAARGDAIVITDADLQDPPEVIPEMVRRWQEGADVAYGRRRRRAGETRFKLLTASLFHRLFARLMPYPMPVDTGDFKLIDRAVADAVNALPEKRRYLRSLVPWAGFRHEPVWYDREPRAAGATKYSPWKLLKLAADSLVLSSDAPMRLTWVAAGALAAVGCGAALVAATSRQTGLTLAAATAVLALVAAVQTAAVAIVGEYVVRAYREAQGRPSWVVRTTLGRERAKRGSSRAA
;
A
#
# COMPACT_ATOMS: atom_id res chain seq x y z
N MET A 1 27.38 19.09 -1.93
CA MET A 1 26.67 19.40 -3.16
C MET A 1 25.81 18.17 -3.49
N LYS A 2 24.47 18.23 -3.32
CA LYS A 2 23.58 17.11 -3.71
C LYS A 2 23.52 17.05 -5.23
N PRO A 3 23.67 15.87 -5.87
CA PRO A 3 23.50 15.76 -7.30
C PRO A 3 22.07 16.15 -7.67
N ALA A 4 21.90 16.95 -8.72
CA ALA A 4 20.61 17.28 -9.30
C ALA A 4 19.91 16.00 -9.77
N PRO A 5 18.57 15.90 -9.64
CA PRO A 5 17.84 14.75 -10.13
C PRO A 5 17.99 14.66 -11.65
N ARG A 6 18.62 13.57 -12.10
CA ARG A 6 18.71 13.20 -13.50
C ARG A 6 17.39 12.57 -13.92
N ASP A 7 16.91 13.01 -15.09
CA ASP A 7 15.81 12.40 -15.84
C ASP A 7 14.43 12.45 -15.18
N ILE A 8 13.92 13.68 -15.02
CA ILE A 8 12.49 13.90 -14.94
C ILE A 8 11.92 13.54 -16.31
N ILE A 9 11.35 12.34 -16.46
CA ILE A 9 10.42 12.09 -17.56
C ILE A 9 9.33 13.15 -17.39
N PRO A 10 9.11 14.06 -18.37
CA PRO A 10 8.02 15.01 -18.24
C PRO A 10 6.73 14.20 -18.26
N TYR A 11 6.18 13.92 -17.08
CA TYR A 11 4.80 13.48 -16.99
C TYR A 11 3.94 14.48 -17.75
N PRO A 12 2.94 14.04 -18.53
CA PRO A 12 2.01 14.95 -19.14
C PRO A 12 1.56 15.92 -18.05
N ARG A 13 1.72 17.23 -18.28
CA ARG A 13 1.19 18.23 -17.37
C ARG A 13 -0.31 18.02 -17.34
N PHE A 14 -0.78 17.35 -16.30
CA PHE A 14 -2.19 17.31 -16.03
C PHE A 14 -2.65 18.76 -15.89
N PRO A 15 -3.76 19.17 -16.53
CA PRO A 15 -4.25 20.53 -16.43
C PRO A 15 -4.35 20.88 -14.95
N ALA A 16 -3.89 22.09 -14.59
CA ALA A 16 -4.04 22.61 -13.24
C ALA A 16 -5.51 22.42 -12.85
N ALA A 17 -5.74 21.76 -11.71
CA ALA A 17 -7.08 21.42 -11.25
C ALA A 17 -8.00 22.62 -11.39
N ALA A 18 -9.15 22.45 -12.04
CA ALA A 18 -10.29 23.35 -11.91
C ALA A 18 -10.50 23.63 -10.41
N SER A 19 -10.99 24.83 -10.07
CA SER A 19 -11.05 25.29 -8.67
C SER A 19 -11.44 24.15 -7.72
N ARG A 20 -10.53 23.79 -6.79
CA ARG A 20 -10.71 22.71 -5.80
C ARG A 20 -11.83 23.02 -4.78
N ASP A 21 -12.55 24.12 -4.98
CA ASP A 21 -13.60 24.58 -4.07
C ASP A 21 -14.92 23.81 -4.20
N ARG A 22 -15.15 23.20 -5.35
CA ARG A 22 -16.35 22.38 -5.63
C ARG A 22 -15.93 21.23 -6.53
N GLY A 23 -16.52 20.06 -6.29
CA GLY A 23 -16.23 18.87 -7.06
C GLY A 23 -16.82 17.64 -6.40
N LEU A 24 -16.52 16.49 -6.98
CA LEU A 24 -16.94 15.19 -6.44
C LEU A 24 -15.83 14.59 -5.57
N LEU A 25 -16.19 14.17 -4.37
CA LEU A 25 -15.33 13.38 -3.48
C LEU A 25 -15.71 11.90 -3.60
N SER A 26 -14.78 11.03 -3.95
CA SER A 26 -14.98 9.58 -3.87
C SER A 26 -14.37 9.04 -2.59
N VAL A 27 -15.12 8.20 -1.85
CA VAL A 27 -14.58 7.46 -0.69
C VAL A 27 -14.52 5.99 -1.04
N VAL A 28 -13.32 5.42 -1.15
CA VAL A 28 -13.05 4.04 -1.52
C VAL A 28 -12.81 3.20 -0.28
N ILE A 29 -13.58 2.13 -0.12
CA ILE A 29 -13.57 1.27 1.07
C ILE A 29 -13.49 -0.20 0.64
N PRO A 30 -12.33 -0.86 0.79
CA PRO A 30 -12.21 -2.29 0.60
C PRO A 30 -12.87 -3.04 1.76
N CYS A 31 -13.68 -4.04 1.45
CA CYS A 31 -14.42 -4.85 2.43
C CYS A 31 -14.10 -6.34 2.22
N HIS A 32 -13.81 -7.06 3.30
CA HIS A 32 -13.70 -8.52 3.30
C HIS A 32 -14.05 -9.10 4.67
N ASP A 33 -15.20 -9.77 4.76
CA ASP A 33 -15.76 -10.30 6.00
C ASP A 33 -15.90 -9.20 7.09
N GLU A 34 -16.63 -8.12 6.75
CA GLU A 34 -16.86 -6.94 7.59
C GLU A 34 -18.34 -6.75 7.94
N GLU A 35 -19.14 -7.82 7.92
CA GLU A 35 -20.60 -7.80 8.19
C GLU A 35 -20.97 -7.07 9.49
N GLN A 36 -20.12 -7.16 10.51
CA GLN A 36 -20.42 -6.61 11.85
C GLN A 36 -20.26 -5.08 11.93
N VAL A 37 -19.51 -4.47 11.00
CA VAL A 37 -19.14 -3.06 11.12
C VAL A 37 -19.65 -2.20 9.96
N ILE A 38 -20.00 -2.81 8.83
CA ILE A 38 -20.25 -2.07 7.57
C ILE A 38 -21.42 -1.08 7.69
N ASP A 39 -22.49 -1.43 8.40
CA ASP A 39 -23.65 -0.53 8.59
C ASP A 39 -23.26 0.69 9.43
N ALA A 40 -22.47 0.49 10.51
CA ALA A 40 -21.98 1.57 11.35
C ALA A 40 -20.98 2.46 10.59
N THR A 41 -20.14 1.86 9.75
CA THR A 41 -19.21 2.58 8.88
C THR A 41 -19.95 3.45 7.89
N HIS A 42 -20.97 2.92 7.24
CA HIS A 42 -21.79 3.68 6.31
C HIS A 42 -22.52 4.84 6.98
N ALA A 43 -23.19 4.59 8.12
CA ALA A 43 -23.91 5.62 8.87
C ALA A 43 -22.97 6.77 9.29
N ARG A 44 -21.75 6.46 9.75
CA ARG A 44 -20.77 7.46 10.18
C ARG A 44 -20.21 8.27 9.02
N LEU A 45 -19.99 7.65 7.86
CA LEU A 45 -19.57 8.34 6.64
C LEU A 45 -20.64 9.31 6.13
N VAL A 46 -21.90 8.87 6.03
CA VAL A 46 -23.01 9.72 5.57
C VAL A 46 -23.23 10.91 6.50
N ALA A 47 -22.95 10.76 7.81
CA ALA A 47 -23.02 11.86 8.75
C ALA A 47 -21.90 12.90 8.54
N VAL A 48 -20.70 12.48 8.20
CA VAL A 48 -19.49 13.34 8.13
C VAL A 48 -19.27 13.95 6.74
N LEU A 49 -19.52 13.21 5.66
CA LEU A 49 -19.16 13.64 4.32
C LEU A 49 -19.81 14.97 3.88
N PRO A 50 -21.05 15.31 4.27
CA PRO A 50 -21.64 16.64 3.97
C PRO A 50 -20.83 17.81 4.54
N GLU A 51 -20.07 17.62 5.63
CA GLU A 51 -19.24 18.68 6.22
C GLU A 51 -18.08 19.11 5.30
N THR A 52 -17.74 18.30 4.29
CA THR A 52 -16.72 18.67 3.29
C THR A 52 -17.16 19.77 2.32
N GLY A 53 -18.46 20.02 2.21
CA GLY A 53 -19.04 20.96 1.24
C GLY A 53 -18.93 20.50 -0.22
N MET A 54 -18.54 19.26 -0.47
CA MET A 54 -18.43 18.64 -1.80
C MET A 54 -19.59 17.67 -2.04
N ASP A 55 -19.96 17.47 -3.31
CA ASP A 55 -20.72 16.28 -3.69
C ASP A 55 -19.88 15.03 -3.41
N PHE A 56 -20.50 13.90 -3.08
CA PHE A 56 -19.73 12.69 -2.77
C PHE A 56 -20.34 11.40 -3.33
N GLU A 57 -19.49 10.41 -3.54
CA GLU A 57 -19.85 9.02 -3.77
C GLU A 57 -19.05 8.12 -2.82
N ILE A 58 -19.66 7.00 -2.40
CA ILE A 58 -19.01 5.98 -1.58
C ILE A 58 -18.86 4.73 -2.43
N VAL A 59 -17.63 4.28 -2.64
CA VAL A 59 -17.29 3.13 -3.48
C VAL A 59 -16.83 1.98 -2.56
N TYR A 60 -17.75 1.09 -2.23
CA TYR A 60 -17.42 -0.14 -1.54
C TYR A 60 -16.91 -1.19 -2.52
N VAL A 61 -15.83 -1.88 -2.14
CA VAL A 61 -15.27 -2.98 -2.94
C VAL A 61 -15.30 -4.25 -2.10
N ASP A 62 -16.23 -5.15 -2.38
CA ASP A 62 -16.28 -6.47 -1.76
C ASP A 62 -15.22 -7.38 -2.37
N ASP A 63 -14.22 -7.74 -1.57
CA ASP A 63 -13.11 -8.61 -1.97
C ASP A 63 -13.45 -10.09 -1.73
N GLY A 64 -14.60 -10.52 -2.25
CA GLY A 64 -15.06 -11.91 -2.18
C GLY A 64 -15.35 -12.36 -0.75
N SER A 65 -16.13 -11.61 0.00
CA SER A 65 -16.58 -11.94 1.36
C SER A 65 -17.37 -13.25 1.40
N ARG A 66 -17.29 -13.95 2.53
CA ARG A 66 -17.97 -15.22 2.77
C ARG A 66 -19.09 -15.13 3.79
N ASP A 67 -19.14 -14.01 4.52
CA ASP A 67 -20.19 -13.65 5.49
C ASP A 67 -21.32 -12.84 4.85
N GLY A 68 -22.12 -12.12 5.63
CA GLY A 68 -23.19 -11.27 5.14
C GLY A 68 -22.80 -9.91 4.60
N THR A 69 -21.49 -9.59 4.46
CA THR A 69 -20.99 -8.29 4.03
C THR A 69 -21.60 -7.85 2.68
N LEU A 70 -21.51 -8.69 1.64
CA LEU A 70 -22.05 -8.34 0.32
C LEU A 70 -23.54 -8.03 0.37
N ARG A 71 -24.32 -8.85 1.08
CA ARG A 71 -25.78 -8.64 1.22
C ARG A 71 -26.12 -7.30 1.89
N ARG A 72 -25.33 -6.89 2.91
CA ARG A 72 -25.51 -5.58 3.55
C ARG A 72 -25.15 -4.44 2.60
N LEU A 73 -24.04 -4.57 1.86
CA LEU A 73 -23.66 -3.59 0.85
C LEU A 73 -24.70 -3.43 -0.26
N GLU A 74 -25.31 -4.53 -0.73
CA GLU A 74 -26.43 -4.51 -1.67
C GLU A 74 -27.64 -3.74 -1.13
N ALA A 75 -28.00 -3.98 0.14
CA ALA A 75 -29.08 -3.28 0.80
C ALA A 75 -28.78 -1.78 0.94
N ILE A 76 -27.56 -1.40 1.33
CA ILE A 76 -27.09 -0.02 1.40
C ILE A 76 -27.20 0.66 0.02
N ALA A 77 -26.67 0.03 -1.04
CA ALA A 77 -26.73 0.59 -2.38
C ALA A 77 -28.16 0.70 -2.96
N ALA A 78 -29.07 -0.14 -2.50
CA ALA A 78 -30.48 -0.01 -2.87
C ALA A 78 -31.16 1.20 -2.20
N GLY A 79 -30.74 1.57 -1.00
CA GLY A 79 -31.27 2.70 -0.22
C GLY A 79 -30.58 4.04 -0.49
N ASP A 80 -29.30 4.05 -0.89
CA ASP A 80 -28.50 5.25 -1.09
C ASP A 80 -27.95 5.33 -2.52
N SER A 81 -28.36 6.36 -3.27
CA SER A 81 -27.95 6.59 -4.65
C SER A 81 -26.50 7.06 -4.80
N GLN A 82 -25.86 7.49 -3.72
CA GLN A 82 -24.46 7.91 -3.68
C GLN A 82 -23.51 6.70 -3.51
N VAL A 83 -24.06 5.51 -3.28
CA VAL A 83 -23.29 4.28 -3.04
C VAL A 83 -23.10 3.49 -4.33
N VAL A 84 -21.86 3.09 -4.56
CA VAL A 84 -21.46 2.13 -5.61
C VAL A 84 -20.83 0.93 -4.92
N VAL A 85 -21.26 -0.27 -5.28
CA VAL A 85 -20.67 -1.53 -4.79
C VAL A 85 -20.03 -2.27 -5.95
N ILE A 86 -18.77 -2.63 -5.78
CA ILE A 86 -18.00 -3.45 -6.73
C ILE A 86 -17.76 -4.80 -6.07
N GLU A 87 -18.36 -5.85 -6.63
CA GLU A 87 -18.09 -7.21 -6.21
C GLU A 87 -16.93 -7.80 -7.03
N LEU A 88 -15.85 -8.21 -6.36
CA LEU A 88 -14.79 -8.96 -7.00
C LEU A 88 -15.14 -10.45 -7.09
N SER A 89 -14.67 -11.14 -8.13
CA SER A 89 -15.03 -12.54 -8.38
C SER A 89 -14.53 -13.54 -7.32
N ARG A 90 -13.55 -13.14 -6.52
CA ARG A 90 -12.98 -13.86 -5.37
C ARG A 90 -12.15 -12.91 -4.53
N ASN A 91 -11.58 -13.37 -3.42
CA ASN A 91 -10.57 -12.62 -2.68
C ASN A 91 -9.28 -12.49 -3.51
N PHE A 92 -8.91 -11.24 -3.84
CA PHE A 92 -7.66 -10.84 -4.50
C PHE A 92 -6.69 -10.14 -3.54
N GLY A 93 -7.16 -9.76 -2.35
CA GLY A 93 -6.42 -9.06 -1.32
C GLY A 93 -6.69 -7.55 -1.28
N GLN A 94 -6.54 -6.96 -0.09
CA GLN A 94 -6.88 -5.57 0.21
C GLN A 94 -6.32 -4.56 -0.80
N GLN A 95 -5.05 -4.72 -1.24
CA GLN A 95 -4.43 -3.79 -2.19
C GLN A 95 -5.07 -3.87 -3.59
N ALA A 96 -5.53 -5.05 -4.00
CA ALA A 96 -6.26 -5.22 -5.25
C ALA A 96 -7.65 -4.59 -5.16
N ALA A 97 -8.36 -4.78 -4.04
CA ALA A 97 -9.67 -4.16 -3.79
C ALA A 97 -9.58 -2.63 -3.76
N MET A 98 -8.59 -2.05 -3.05
CA MET A 98 -8.34 -0.61 -3.07
C MET A 98 -8.04 -0.10 -4.47
N SER A 99 -7.23 -0.82 -5.25
CA SER A 99 -6.90 -0.44 -6.63
C SER A 99 -8.11 -0.52 -7.55
N ALA A 100 -8.99 -1.50 -7.37
CA ALA A 100 -10.24 -1.61 -8.11
C ALA A 100 -11.18 -0.44 -7.80
N GLY A 101 -11.30 -0.07 -6.52
CA GLY A 101 -12.07 1.10 -6.09
C GLY A 101 -11.49 2.40 -6.64
N LEU A 102 -10.16 2.57 -6.59
CA LEU A 102 -9.46 3.72 -7.14
C LEU A 102 -9.67 3.87 -8.66
N ALA A 103 -9.65 2.76 -9.39
CA ALA A 103 -9.91 2.76 -10.84
C ALA A 103 -11.37 3.07 -11.17
N ALA A 104 -12.30 2.80 -10.26
CA ALA A 104 -13.73 3.04 -10.44
C ALA A 104 -14.20 4.41 -9.93
N ALA A 105 -13.47 5.02 -9.01
CA ALA A 105 -13.76 6.32 -8.42
C ALA A 105 -13.77 7.44 -9.48
N ARG A 106 -14.75 8.35 -9.40
CA ARG A 106 -14.95 9.46 -10.37
C ARG A 106 -14.63 10.82 -9.78
N GLY A 107 -14.45 10.91 -8.47
CA GLY A 107 -14.22 12.15 -7.76
C GLY A 107 -12.96 12.88 -8.20
N ASP A 108 -12.95 14.20 -8.05
CA ASP A 108 -11.78 15.07 -8.23
C ASP A 108 -10.76 14.83 -7.10
N ALA A 109 -11.26 14.46 -5.93
CA ALA A 109 -10.49 13.96 -4.80
C ALA A 109 -10.97 12.55 -4.41
N ILE A 110 -10.05 11.67 -4.04
CA ILE A 110 -10.36 10.30 -3.67
C ILE A 110 -9.79 9.99 -2.29
N VAL A 111 -10.65 9.67 -1.34
CA VAL A 111 -10.26 9.13 -0.03
C VAL A 111 -10.22 7.61 -0.10
N ILE A 112 -9.18 7.01 0.43
CA ILE A 112 -9.07 5.57 0.66
C ILE A 112 -9.06 5.35 2.18
N THR A 113 -9.95 4.51 2.70
CA THR A 113 -10.05 4.20 4.13
C THR A 113 -10.48 2.75 4.35
N ASP A 114 -10.18 2.19 5.52
CA ASP A 114 -10.60 0.84 5.90
C ASP A 114 -12.04 0.86 6.46
N ALA A 115 -12.73 -0.29 6.39
CA ALA A 115 -14.11 -0.43 6.87
C ALA A 115 -14.22 -0.57 8.40
N ASP A 116 -13.11 -0.75 9.14
CA ASP A 116 -13.12 -1.15 10.56
C ASP A 116 -13.22 0.01 11.56
N LEU A 117 -13.46 1.23 11.07
CA LEU A 117 -13.57 2.47 11.84
C LEU A 117 -12.37 2.80 12.75
N GLN A 118 -11.24 2.14 12.57
CA GLN A 118 -10.02 2.50 13.31
C GLN A 118 -9.45 3.86 12.87
N ASP A 119 -9.63 4.18 11.60
CA ASP A 119 -9.27 5.47 11.02
C ASP A 119 -10.57 6.30 10.92
N PRO A 120 -10.78 7.31 11.80
CA PRO A 120 -12.08 7.97 11.98
C PRO A 120 -12.46 8.82 10.75
N PRO A 121 -13.67 8.65 10.20
CA PRO A 121 -14.16 9.45 9.07
C PRO A 121 -14.15 10.95 9.32
N GLU A 122 -14.20 11.41 10.54
CA GLU A 122 -14.17 12.82 10.98
C GLU A 122 -12.87 13.54 10.61
N VAL A 123 -11.86 12.79 10.19
CA VAL A 123 -10.59 13.34 9.65
C VAL A 123 -10.72 13.75 8.18
N ILE A 124 -11.71 13.22 7.46
CA ILE A 124 -11.90 13.46 6.02
C ILE A 124 -12.08 14.96 5.70
N PRO A 125 -12.91 15.74 6.42
CA PRO A 125 -13.03 17.17 6.17
C PRO A 125 -11.69 17.93 6.25
N GLU A 126 -10.82 17.59 7.20
CA GLU A 126 -9.48 18.19 7.29
C GLU A 126 -8.58 17.75 6.13
N MET A 127 -8.70 16.51 5.64
CA MET A 127 -7.98 16.06 4.44
C MET A 127 -8.43 16.84 3.20
N VAL A 128 -9.73 17.06 3.04
CA VAL A 128 -10.29 17.86 1.96
C VAL A 128 -9.79 19.30 2.04
N ARG A 129 -9.78 19.92 3.22
CA ARG A 129 -9.24 21.25 3.42
C ARG A 129 -7.77 21.35 2.99
N ARG A 130 -6.91 20.38 3.37
CA ARG A 130 -5.51 20.35 2.93
C ARG A 130 -5.38 20.20 1.42
N TRP A 131 -6.23 19.40 0.81
CA TRP A 131 -6.28 19.28 -0.64
C TRP A 131 -6.69 20.57 -1.32
N GLN A 132 -7.70 21.29 -0.81
CA GLN A 132 -8.11 22.60 -1.29
C GLN A 132 -7.00 23.66 -1.13
N GLU A 133 -6.18 23.57 -0.07
CA GLU A 133 -4.99 24.39 0.17
C GLU A 133 -3.80 24.05 -0.75
N GLY A 134 -3.94 23.06 -1.63
CA GLY A 134 -2.96 22.72 -2.67
C GLY A 134 -2.10 21.49 -2.38
N ALA A 135 -2.43 20.66 -1.38
CA ALA A 135 -1.84 19.35 -1.25
C ALA A 135 -2.40 18.41 -2.33
N ASP A 136 -1.54 17.61 -2.97
CA ASP A 136 -1.99 16.58 -3.91
C ASP A 136 -2.31 15.27 -3.20
N VAL A 137 -1.69 15.04 -2.04
CA VAL A 137 -1.93 13.91 -1.16
C VAL A 137 -2.01 14.39 0.28
N ALA A 138 -3.18 14.24 0.91
CA ALA A 138 -3.36 14.44 2.35
C ALA A 138 -3.42 13.07 3.03
N TYR A 139 -2.39 12.71 3.81
CA TYR A 139 -2.30 11.38 4.41
C TYR A 139 -2.48 11.43 5.93
N GLY A 140 -3.25 10.44 6.43
CA GLY A 140 -3.45 10.29 7.87
C GLY A 140 -2.16 9.88 8.58
N ARG A 141 -1.72 10.68 9.56
CA ARG A 141 -0.58 10.39 10.42
C ARG A 141 -1.02 10.23 11.87
N ARG A 142 -0.71 9.10 12.46
CA ARG A 142 -1.12 8.76 13.82
C ARG A 142 -0.29 9.52 14.85
N ARG A 143 -0.96 10.21 15.80
CA ARG A 143 -0.28 10.96 16.88
C ARG A 143 0.31 10.03 17.92
N ARG A 144 -0.42 8.99 18.35
CA ARG A 144 0.01 8.02 19.38
C ARG A 144 -0.36 6.60 18.99
N ARG A 145 0.52 5.68 19.33
CA ARG A 145 0.25 4.24 19.34
C ARG A 145 -0.08 3.84 20.78
N ALA A 146 -1.33 4.04 21.21
CA ALA A 146 -1.76 3.63 22.52
C ALA A 146 -1.68 2.10 22.67
N GLY A 147 -1.12 1.60 23.79
CA GLY A 147 -1.10 0.19 24.13
C GLY A 147 0.07 -0.64 23.56
N GLU A 148 1.06 -0.05 22.87
CA GLU A 148 2.23 -0.79 22.41
C GLU A 148 3.37 -0.78 23.43
N THR A 149 4.02 -1.95 23.63
CA THR A 149 5.19 -2.06 24.51
C THR A 149 6.38 -1.25 23.95
N ARG A 150 7.25 -0.73 24.83
CA ARG A 150 8.45 0.04 24.43
C ARG A 150 9.35 -0.74 23.46
N PHE A 151 9.45 -2.06 23.65
CA PHE A 151 10.23 -2.93 22.77
C PHE A 151 9.62 -2.98 21.36
N LYS A 152 8.29 -3.10 21.22
CA LYS A 152 7.59 -3.12 19.94
C LYS A 152 7.69 -1.77 19.21
N LEU A 153 7.65 -0.66 19.96
CA LEU A 153 7.85 0.69 19.42
C LEU A 153 9.29 0.88 18.91
N LEU A 154 10.29 0.40 19.66
CA LEU A 154 11.71 0.51 19.27
C LEU A 154 12.01 -0.32 18.02
N THR A 155 11.56 -1.58 17.98
CA THR A 155 11.76 -2.47 16.82
C THR A 155 11.04 -1.94 15.58
N ALA A 156 9.81 -1.45 15.72
CA ALA A 156 9.07 -0.82 14.63
C ALA A 156 9.77 0.44 14.13
N SER A 157 10.25 1.32 15.04
CA SER A 157 10.98 2.52 14.66
C SER A 157 12.29 2.21 13.93
N LEU A 158 13.05 1.22 14.43
CA LEU A 158 14.29 0.77 13.77
C LEU A 158 14.01 0.20 12.38
N PHE A 159 12.97 -0.64 12.26
CA PHE A 159 12.52 -1.17 10.98
C PHE A 159 12.11 -0.05 10.01
N HIS A 160 11.30 0.91 10.45
CA HIS A 160 10.87 2.02 9.59
C HIS A 160 12.05 2.89 9.14
N ARG A 161 13.03 3.18 10.02
CA ARG A 161 14.22 3.94 9.66
C ARG A 161 15.10 3.19 8.64
N LEU A 162 15.29 1.88 8.85
CA LEU A 162 16.04 1.04 7.92
C LEU A 162 15.31 0.96 6.58
N PHE A 163 14.01 0.71 6.59
CA PHE A 163 13.18 0.63 5.40
C PHE A 163 13.20 1.96 4.61
N ALA A 164 13.04 3.09 5.29
CA ALA A 164 13.10 4.41 4.66
C ALA A 164 14.47 4.72 4.02
N ARG A 165 15.58 4.18 4.58
CA ARG A 165 16.92 4.33 3.98
C ARG A 165 17.12 3.45 2.74
N LEU A 166 16.42 2.34 2.65
CA LEU A 166 16.50 1.40 1.54
C LEU A 166 15.60 1.79 0.37
N MET A 167 14.64 2.71 0.59
CA MET A 167 13.77 3.22 -0.48
C MET A 167 14.46 4.31 -1.28
N PRO A 168 14.34 4.29 -2.62
CA PRO A 168 14.93 5.31 -3.50
C PRO A 168 14.18 6.65 -3.50
N TYR A 169 13.02 6.71 -2.82
CA TYR A 169 12.18 7.91 -2.70
C TYR A 169 11.68 8.10 -1.26
N PRO A 170 11.30 9.35 -0.87
CA PRO A 170 10.81 9.63 0.46
C PRO A 170 9.50 8.88 0.75
N MET A 171 9.49 8.01 1.76
CA MET A 171 8.26 7.38 2.23
C MET A 171 7.80 8.03 3.52
N PRO A 172 6.54 8.46 3.62
CA PRO A 172 5.98 8.94 4.87
C PRO A 172 5.99 7.83 5.93
N VAL A 173 6.50 8.15 7.12
CA VAL A 173 6.59 7.21 8.26
C VAL A 173 5.31 7.28 9.06
N ASP A 174 4.91 6.16 9.69
CA ASP A 174 3.70 6.05 10.53
C ASP A 174 2.37 6.31 9.81
N THR A 175 2.31 6.00 8.52
CA THR A 175 1.11 6.14 7.70
C THR A 175 0.45 4.79 7.43
N GLY A 176 -0.90 4.80 7.42
CA GLY A 176 -1.74 3.69 6.96
C GLY A 176 -2.11 3.81 5.47
N ASP A 177 -3.20 3.14 5.11
CA ASP A 177 -3.84 3.31 3.80
C ASP A 177 -4.78 4.52 3.78
N PHE A 178 -5.12 5.10 4.95
CA PHE A 178 -5.98 6.27 5.10
C PHE A 178 -5.33 7.53 4.52
N LYS A 179 -5.83 7.96 3.39
CA LYS A 179 -5.34 9.14 2.66
C LYS A 179 -6.38 9.66 1.68
N LEU A 180 -6.32 10.95 1.41
CA LEU A 180 -6.96 11.60 0.28
C LEU A 180 -5.89 11.83 -0.80
N ILE A 181 -6.22 11.52 -2.04
CA ILE A 181 -5.37 11.77 -3.21
C ILE A 181 -6.14 12.57 -4.26
N ASP A 182 -5.45 13.49 -4.93
CA ASP A 182 -5.97 14.24 -6.08
C ASP A 182 -6.23 13.30 -7.27
N ARG A 183 -7.16 13.67 -8.14
CA ARG A 183 -7.45 12.95 -9.38
C ARG A 183 -6.19 12.71 -10.22
N ALA A 184 -5.32 13.70 -10.35
CA ALA A 184 -4.08 13.57 -11.12
C ALA A 184 -3.15 12.49 -10.53
N VAL A 185 -3.09 12.37 -9.18
CA VAL A 185 -2.34 11.29 -8.50
C VAL A 185 -2.98 9.94 -8.78
N ALA A 186 -4.32 9.85 -8.70
CA ALA A 186 -5.06 8.62 -8.98
C ALA A 186 -4.84 8.15 -10.41
N ASP A 187 -4.92 9.06 -11.37
CA ASP A 187 -4.73 8.76 -12.79
C ASP A 187 -3.28 8.33 -13.08
N ALA A 188 -2.30 9.02 -12.49
CA ALA A 188 -0.89 8.62 -12.59
C ALA A 188 -0.65 7.21 -12.04
N VAL A 189 -1.20 6.90 -10.86
CA VAL A 189 -1.09 5.58 -10.25
C VAL A 189 -1.84 4.52 -11.08
N ASN A 190 -3.04 4.85 -11.59
CA ASN A 190 -3.83 3.92 -12.42
C ASN A 190 -3.16 3.60 -13.77
N ALA A 191 -2.39 4.55 -14.33
CA ALA A 191 -1.64 4.36 -15.57
C ALA A 191 -0.42 3.44 -15.43
N LEU A 192 0.04 3.16 -14.19
CA LEU A 192 1.18 2.28 -13.98
C LEU A 192 0.85 0.84 -14.42
N PRO A 193 1.76 0.18 -15.15
CA PRO A 193 1.52 -1.16 -15.70
C PRO A 193 1.61 -2.29 -14.66
N GLU A 194 2.10 -2.00 -13.46
CA GLU A 194 2.35 -2.99 -12.42
C GLU A 194 1.06 -3.72 -12.01
N LYS A 195 1.12 -5.05 -12.06
CA LYS A 195 0.00 -5.92 -11.68
C LYS A 195 -0.07 -6.12 -10.16
N ARG A 196 1.08 -6.10 -9.51
CA ARG A 196 1.16 -6.24 -8.05
C ARG A 196 1.27 -4.87 -7.41
N ARG A 197 0.12 -4.22 -7.23
CA ARG A 197 0.02 -2.86 -6.73
C ARG A 197 0.16 -2.80 -5.22
N TYR A 198 0.98 -1.89 -4.72
CA TYR A 198 1.10 -1.55 -3.32
C TYR A 198 0.98 -0.02 -3.18
N LEU A 199 -0.25 0.44 -2.96
CA LEU A 199 -0.59 1.88 -2.99
C LEU A 199 0.18 2.71 -1.98
N ARG A 200 0.61 2.11 -0.85
CA ARG A 200 1.48 2.80 0.13
C ARG A 200 2.83 3.19 -0.46
N SER A 201 3.31 2.48 -1.46
CA SER A 201 4.57 2.71 -2.15
C SER A 201 4.36 3.51 -3.44
N LEU A 202 3.32 3.19 -4.23
CA LEU A 202 3.08 3.80 -5.53
C LEU A 202 2.69 5.28 -5.42
N VAL A 203 1.87 5.65 -4.43
CA VAL A 203 1.46 7.05 -4.24
C VAL A 203 2.66 7.94 -3.90
N PRO A 204 3.55 7.61 -2.92
CA PRO A 204 4.78 8.37 -2.70
C PRO A 204 5.75 8.34 -3.88
N TRP A 205 5.84 7.21 -4.61
CA TRP A 205 6.69 7.07 -5.79
C TRP A 205 6.32 8.07 -6.89
N ALA A 206 5.03 8.38 -7.04
CA ALA A 206 4.54 9.35 -8.00
C ALA A 206 5.03 10.79 -7.76
N GLY A 207 5.56 11.12 -6.57
CA GLY A 207 6.35 12.32 -6.32
C GLY A 207 5.57 13.62 -6.18
N PHE A 208 4.24 13.58 -6.02
CA PHE A 208 3.37 14.73 -5.80
C PHE A 208 3.56 15.36 -4.41
N ARG A 209 2.89 16.50 -4.14
CA ARG A 209 2.98 17.21 -2.86
C ARG A 209 2.17 16.49 -1.77
N HIS A 210 2.86 15.97 -0.75
CA HIS A 210 2.28 15.25 0.38
C HIS A 210 2.19 16.13 1.63
N GLU A 211 1.02 16.14 2.29
CA GLU A 211 0.82 16.80 3.58
C GLU A 211 0.23 15.84 4.63
N PRO A 212 0.73 15.87 5.88
CA PRO A 212 0.19 15.05 6.95
C PRO A 212 -1.05 15.68 7.58
N VAL A 213 -2.05 14.85 7.86
CA VAL A 213 -3.19 15.16 8.72
C VAL A 213 -3.09 14.30 9.97
N TRP A 214 -2.91 14.94 11.13
CA TRP A 214 -2.69 14.25 12.38
C TRP A 214 -4.00 13.83 13.03
N TYR A 215 -4.11 12.54 13.40
CA TYR A 215 -5.28 12.01 14.08
C TYR A 215 -4.91 10.97 15.14
N ASP A 216 -5.85 10.71 16.03
CA ASP A 216 -5.76 9.63 17.03
C ASP A 216 -6.55 8.42 16.51
N ARG A 217 -5.90 7.26 16.47
CA ARG A 217 -6.52 6.03 15.98
C ARG A 217 -7.49 5.48 17.01
N GLU A 218 -8.70 5.15 16.57
CA GLU A 218 -9.70 4.53 17.43
C GLU A 218 -9.43 3.04 17.64
N PRO A 219 -9.92 2.46 18.75
CA PRO A 219 -9.97 1.01 18.90
C PRO A 219 -10.83 0.41 17.78
N ARG A 220 -10.49 -0.80 17.33
CA ARG A 220 -11.30 -1.50 16.34
C ARG A 220 -12.72 -1.70 16.85
N ALA A 221 -13.74 -1.34 16.07
CA ALA A 221 -15.15 -1.42 16.47
C ALA A 221 -15.60 -2.88 16.65
N ALA A 222 -15.10 -3.82 15.81
CA ALA A 222 -15.34 -5.27 15.94
C ALA A 222 -14.25 -6.08 15.22
N GLY A 223 -14.19 -7.39 15.51
CA GLY A 223 -13.29 -8.35 14.87
C GLY A 223 -11.92 -8.46 15.54
N ALA A 224 -11.20 -9.56 15.24
CA ALA A 224 -9.84 -9.83 15.72
C ALA A 224 -8.79 -9.47 14.67
N THR A 225 -7.56 -9.19 15.13
CA THR A 225 -6.42 -8.96 14.22
C THR A 225 -6.17 -10.18 13.33
N LYS A 226 -6.40 -10.04 12.02
CA LYS A 226 -6.22 -11.12 11.03
C LYS A 226 -4.73 -11.39 10.70
N TYR A 227 -3.78 -10.61 11.27
CA TYR A 227 -2.35 -10.70 10.99
C TYR A 227 -1.56 -11.38 12.11
N SER A 228 -1.03 -12.57 11.83
CA SER A 228 -0.02 -13.20 12.68
C SER A 228 1.35 -12.51 12.51
N PRO A 229 2.28 -12.63 13.49
CA PRO A 229 3.64 -12.08 13.36
C PRO A 229 4.37 -12.55 12.09
N TRP A 230 4.13 -13.79 11.67
CA TRP A 230 4.70 -14.35 10.43
C TRP A 230 4.14 -13.67 9.18
N LYS A 231 2.84 -13.36 9.16
CA LYS A 231 2.23 -12.59 8.05
C LYS A 231 2.77 -11.18 7.96
N LEU A 232 3.04 -10.53 9.12
CA LEU A 232 3.66 -9.20 9.14
C LEU A 232 5.10 -9.22 8.61
N LEU A 233 5.90 -10.22 9.00
CA LEU A 233 7.27 -10.39 8.50
C LEU A 233 7.28 -10.66 6.99
N LYS A 234 6.37 -11.50 6.50
CA LYS A 234 6.21 -11.76 5.08
C LYS A 234 5.81 -10.50 4.32
N LEU A 235 4.86 -9.71 4.84
CA LEU A 235 4.44 -8.45 4.23
C LEU A 235 5.61 -7.45 4.15
N ALA A 236 6.43 -7.37 5.20
CA ALA A 236 7.62 -6.53 5.23
C ALA A 236 8.65 -6.96 4.17
N ALA A 237 8.94 -8.26 4.07
CA ALA A 237 9.83 -8.81 3.05
C ALA A 237 9.29 -8.58 1.63
N ASP A 238 8.00 -8.83 1.41
CA ASP A 238 7.34 -8.57 0.14
C ASP A 238 7.42 -7.10 -0.26
N SER A 239 7.16 -6.18 0.68
CA SER A 239 7.24 -4.75 0.45
C SER A 239 8.67 -4.31 0.08
N LEU A 240 9.69 -4.87 0.76
CA LEU A 240 11.09 -4.57 0.48
C LEU A 240 11.50 -5.01 -0.93
N VAL A 241 11.13 -6.23 -1.32
CA VAL A 241 11.45 -6.77 -2.65
C VAL A 241 10.66 -6.07 -3.76
N LEU A 242 9.43 -5.59 -3.48
CA LEU A 242 8.61 -4.85 -4.47
C LEU A 242 9.09 -3.42 -4.69
N SER A 243 9.65 -2.79 -3.67
CA SER A 243 9.91 -1.34 -3.71
C SER A 243 11.40 -0.99 -3.73
N SER A 244 12.30 -1.98 -3.68
CA SER A 244 13.75 -1.74 -3.56
C SER A 244 14.56 -2.86 -4.15
N ASP A 245 15.73 -2.52 -4.70
CA ASP A 245 16.78 -3.44 -5.13
C ASP A 245 17.76 -3.83 -3.97
N ALA A 246 17.45 -3.41 -2.75
CA ALA A 246 18.27 -3.68 -1.57
C ALA A 246 18.58 -5.16 -1.34
N PRO A 247 17.66 -6.13 -1.52
CA PRO A 247 17.98 -7.55 -1.41
C PRO A 247 19.08 -7.99 -2.38
N MET A 248 19.08 -7.44 -3.62
CA MET A 248 20.13 -7.73 -4.61
C MET A 248 21.46 -7.11 -4.20
N ARG A 249 21.48 -5.88 -3.70
CA ARG A 249 22.69 -5.22 -3.21
C ARG A 249 23.30 -5.99 -2.03
N LEU A 250 22.47 -6.58 -1.16
CA LEU A 250 22.93 -7.38 -0.03
C LEU A 250 23.73 -8.61 -0.49
N THR A 251 23.35 -9.24 -1.62
CA THR A 251 24.10 -10.39 -2.17
C THR A 251 25.52 -9.99 -2.59
N TRP A 252 25.71 -8.80 -3.15
CA TRP A 252 27.04 -8.29 -3.49
C TRP A 252 27.91 -8.03 -2.26
N VAL A 253 27.31 -7.44 -1.19
CA VAL A 253 28.01 -7.22 0.08
C VAL A 253 28.40 -8.55 0.72
N ALA A 254 27.50 -9.53 0.71
CA ALA A 254 27.76 -10.87 1.23
C ALA A 254 28.87 -11.58 0.41
N ALA A 255 28.85 -11.47 -0.91
CA ALA A 255 29.88 -12.03 -1.77
C ALA A 255 31.25 -11.41 -1.49
N GLY A 256 31.35 -10.08 -1.33
CA GLY A 256 32.59 -9.41 -0.95
C GLY A 256 33.12 -9.83 0.44
N ALA A 257 32.24 -9.94 1.42
CA ALA A 257 32.61 -10.42 2.76
C ALA A 257 33.13 -11.86 2.73
N LEU A 258 32.50 -12.74 1.96
CA LEU A 258 32.94 -14.13 1.78
C LEU A 258 34.29 -14.22 1.07
N ALA A 259 34.53 -13.40 0.04
CA ALA A 259 35.81 -13.32 -0.64
C ALA A 259 36.91 -12.92 0.37
N ALA A 260 36.68 -11.93 1.23
CA ALA A 260 37.62 -11.51 2.26
C ALA A 260 37.90 -12.64 3.26
N VAL A 261 36.85 -13.33 3.73
CA VAL A 261 36.99 -14.50 4.64
C VAL A 261 37.78 -15.63 3.95
N GLY A 262 37.49 -15.91 2.69
CA GLY A 262 38.19 -16.93 1.90
C GLY A 262 39.68 -16.61 1.72
N CYS A 263 40.02 -15.35 1.40
CA CYS A 263 41.41 -14.88 1.30
C CYS A 263 42.14 -14.98 2.65
N GLY A 264 41.49 -14.60 3.75
CA GLY A 264 42.03 -14.73 5.10
C GLY A 264 42.27 -16.20 5.50
N ALA A 265 41.33 -17.09 5.22
CA ALA A 265 41.45 -18.50 5.46
C ALA A 265 42.61 -19.16 4.65
N ALA A 266 42.73 -18.75 3.37
CA ALA A 266 43.84 -19.22 2.51
C ALA A 266 45.20 -18.77 3.04
N LEU A 267 45.34 -17.52 3.51
CA LEU A 267 46.56 -17.02 4.12
C LEU A 267 46.93 -17.78 5.40
N VAL A 268 45.95 -18.05 6.27
CA VAL A 268 46.16 -18.88 7.50
C VAL A 268 46.57 -20.28 7.12
N ALA A 269 45.93 -20.91 6.13
CA ALA A 269 46.27 -22.23 5.66
C ALA A 269 47.73 -22.32 5.12
N ALA A 270 48.14 -21.28 4.37
CA ALA A 270 49.51 -21.20 3.82
C ALA A 270 50.60 -21.10 4.91
N THR A 271 50.27 -20.49 6.06
CA THR A 271 51.22 -20.29 7.18
C THR A 271 51.14 -21.33 8.27
N SER A 272 50.05 -22.13 8.32
CA SER A 272 49.81 -23.16 9.36
C SER A 272 50.42 -24.50 9.02
N ARG A 273 51.07 -25.13 10.02
CA ARG A 273 51.57 -26.54 9.93
C ARG A 273 50.54 -27.58 10.41
N GLN A 274 49.35 -27.16 10.86
CA GLN A 274 48.32 -28.03 11.42
C GLN A 274 47.30 -28.42 10.35
N THR A 275 47.48 -29.53 9.67
CA THR A 275 46.62 -30.00 8.58
C THR A 275 45.15 -30.23 8.97
N GLY A 276 44.89 -30.73 10.18
CA GLY A 276 43.50 -30.96 10.65
C GLY A 276 42.69 -29.66 10.85
N LEU A 277 43.32 -28.63 11.41
CA LEU A 277 42.69 -27.32 11.60
C LEU A 277 42.42 -26.60 10.24
N THR A 278 43.36 -26.75 9.31
CA THR A 278 43.22 -26.16 7.96
C THR A 278 42.08 -26.82 7.15
N LEU A 279 41.90 -28.13 7.29
CA LEU A 279 40.81 -28.87 6.64
C LEU A 279 39.44 -28.44 7.21
N ALA A 280 39.30 -28.37 8.54
CA ALA A 280 38.06 -27.92 9.19
C ALA A 280 37.72 -26.47 8.82
N ALA A 281 38.69 -25.58 8.78
CA ALA A 281 38.48 -24.19 8.30
C ALA A 281 38.06 -24.12 6.84
N ALA A 282 38.69 -24.89 5.97
CA ALA A 282 38.35 -24.96 4.56
C ALA A 282 36.92 -25.48 4.32
N THR A 283 36.50 -26.53 5.04
CA THR A 283 35.11 -27.04 4.95
C THR A 283 34.09 -26.04 5.46
N ALA A 284 34.36 -25.32 6.56
CA ALA A 284 33.50 -24.29 7.08
C ALA A 284 33.34 -23.10 6.08
N VAL A 285 34.43 -22.66 5.48
CA VAL A 285 34.39 -21.61 4.46
C VAL A 285 33.59 -22.07 3.25
N LEU A 286 33.80 -23.31 2.77
CA LEU A 286 33.08 -23.87 1.64
C LEU A 286 31.56 -23.95 1.91
N ALA A 287 31.19 -24.43 3.11
CA ALA A 287 29.78 -24.47 3.54
C ALA A 287 29.15 -23.08 3.59
N LEU A 288 29.88 -22.08 4.10
CA LEU A 288 29.41 -20.70 4.14
C LEU A 288 29.23 -20.12 2.73
N VAL A 289 30.19 -20.35 1.82
CA VAL A 289 30.09 -19.96 0.41
C VAL A 289 28.85 -20.59 -0.23
N ALA A 290 28.64 -21.91 -0.04
CA ALA A 290 27.50 -22.62 -0.58
C ALA A 290 26.16 -22.07 -0.04
N ALA A 291 26.09 -21.76 1.26
CA ALA A 291 24.89 -21.18 1.88
C ALA A 291 24.56 -19.80 1.28
N VAL A 292 25.55 -18.93 1.10
CA VAL A 292 25.33 -17.60 0.52
C VAL A 292 24.99 -17.68 -0.98
N GLN A 293 25.62 -18.58 -1.73
CA GLN A 293 25.23 -18.83 -3.12
C GLN A 293 23.77 -19.29 -3.24
N THR A 294 23.34 -20.22 -2.38
CA THR A 294 21.96 -20.70 -2.37
C THR A 294 20.99 -19.56 -2.04
N ALA A 295 21.32 -18.71 -1.06
CA ALA A 295 20.51 -17.56 -0.71
C ALA A 295 20.46 -16.53 -1.88
N ALA A 296 21.57 -16.28 -2.54
CA ALA A 296 21.60 -15.38 -3.70
C ALA A 296 20.75 -15.89 -4.87
N VAL A 297 20.84 -17.20 -5.18
CA VAL A 297 20.00 -17.84 -6.21
C VAL A 297 18.52 -17.78 -5.82
N ALA A 298 18.17 -17.99 -4.54
CA ALA A 298 16.80 -17.88 -4.07
C ALA A 298 16.25 -16.44 -4.23
N ILE A 299 17.05 -15.41 -3.96
CA ILE A 299 16.68 -14.01 -4.16
C ILE A 299 16.45 -13.75 -5.67
N VAL A 300 17.37 -14.14 -6.53
CA VAL A 300 17.20 -14.01 -7.99
C VAL A 300 15.95 -14.75 -8.46
N GLY A 301 15.72 -15.97 -7.97
CA GLY A 301 14.53 -16.77 -8.25
C GLY A 301 13.24 -16.02 -7.89
N GLU A 302 13.20 -15.33 -6.76
CA GLU A 302 12.05 -14.50 -6.36
C GLU A 302 11.78 -13.36 -7.35
N TYR A 303 12.82 -12.66 -7.82
CA TYR A 303 12.66 -11.62 -8.85
C TYR A 303 12.20 -12.21 -10.20
N VAL A 304 12.76 -13.35 -10.61
CA VAL A 304 12.35 -14.03 -11.85
C VAL A 304 10.88 -14.46 -11.79
N VAL A 305 10.43 -15.04 -10.67
CA VAL A 305 9.02 -15.42 -10.47
C VAL A 305 8.11 -14.19 -10.54
N ARG A 306 8.53 -13.06 -9.97
CA ARG A 306 7.78 -11.81 -10.04
C ARG A 306 7.72 -11.27 -11.47
N ALA A 307 8.84 -11.19 -12.16
CA ALA A 307 8.90 -10.79 -13.57
C ALA A 307 8.04 -11.70 -14.47
N TYR A 308 8.08 -13.01 -14.23
CA TYR A 308 7.24 -13.97 -14.95
C TYR A 308 5.73 -13.71 -14.71
N ARG A 309 5.32 -13.43 -13.47
CA ARG A 309 3.93 -13.09 -13.15
C ARG A 309 3.48 -11.79 -13.82
N GLU A 310 4.35 -10.76 -13.87
CA GLU A 310 4.08 -9.52 -14.60
C GLU A 310 3.93 -9.81 -16.11
N ALA A 311 4.84 -10.62 -16.69
CA ALA A 311 4.81 -11.01 -18.10
C ALA A 311 3.56 -11.81 -18.49
N GLN A 312 2.93 -12.55 -17.55
CA GLN A 312 1.66 -13.25 -17.80
C GLN A 312 0.50 -12.30 -18.13
N GLY A 313 0.60 -11.02 -17.80
CA GLY A 313 -0.42 -10.02 -18.11
C GLY A 313 -1.79 -10.24 -17.44
N ARG A 314 -1.89 -11.14 -16.44
CA ARG A 314 -3.15 -11.40 -15.74
C ARG A 314 -3.63 -10.15 -15.02
N PRO A 315 -4.94 -9.81 -15.06
CA PRO A 315 -5.46 -8.66 -14.33
C PRO A 315 -5.28 -8.82 -12.82
N SER A 316 -5.05 -7.71 -12.13
CA SER A 316 -4.84 -7.69 -10.66
C SER A 316 -6.11 -8.05 -9.89
N TRP A 317 -7.28 -7.83 -10.50
CA TRP A 317 -8.61 -8.20 -9.99
C TRP A 317 -9.55 -8.47 -11.16
N VAL A 318 -10.66 -9.14 -10.87
CA VAL A 318 -11.77 -9.38 -11.82
C VAL A 318 -13.05 -8.93 -11.12
N VAL A 319 -13.75 -7.99 -11.72
CA VAL A 319 -15.06 -7.53 -11.24
C VAL A 319 -16.13 -8.55 -11.70
N ARG A 320 -16.94 -9.03 -10.75
CA ARG A 320 -18.09 -9.89 -11.05
C ARG A 320 -19.30 -9.03 -11.39
N THR A 321 -19.61 -8.04 -10.55
CA THR A 321 -20.72 -7.12 -10.77
C THR A 321 -20.44 -5.75 -10.16
N THR A 322 -21.21 -4.75 -10.61
CA THR A 322 -21.21 -3.40 -10.06
C THR A 322 -22.65 -2.96 -9.84
N LEU A 323 -22.99 -2.55 -8.62
CA LEU A 323 -24.33 -2.09 -8.21
C LEU A 323 -24.33 -0.59 -7.97
N GLY A 324 -25.48 0.06 -8.08
CA GLY A 324 -25.65 1.49 -7.79
C GLY A 324 -25.38 2.42 -8.98
N ARG A 325 -24.57 2.02 -9.95
CA ARG A 325 -24.10 2.89 -11.06
C ARG A 325 -25.15 3.23 -12.12
N GLU A 326 -26.20 2.44 -12.29
CA GLU A 326 -27.20 2.63 -13.35
C GLU A 326 -28.20 3.77 -13.06
N ARG A 327 -28.44 4.10 -11.79
CA ARG A 327 -29.37 5.19 -11.44
C ARG A 327 -28.82 6.56 -11.83
N ALA A 328 -27.50 6.80 -11.74
CA ALA A 328 -26.87 8.06 -12.11
C ALA A 328 -26.96 8.36 -13.63
N LYS A 329 -26.94 7.35 -14.51
CA LYS A 329 -27.12 7.55 -15.96
C LYS A 329 -28.55 7.85 -16.35
N ARG A 330 -29.55 7.35 -15.61
CA ARG A 330 -30.97 7.64 -15.90
C ARG A 330 -31.43 9.00 -15.42
N GLY A 331 -30.78 9.59 -14.44
CA GLY A 331 -31.07 10.96 -13.95
C GLY A 331 -30.67 12.06 -14.95
N SER A 332 -29.51 11.90 -15.60
CA SER A 332 -29.00 12.89 -16.58
C SER A 332 -29.74 12.85 -17.94
N SER A 333 -30.40 11.73 -18.28
CA SER A 333 -31.17 11.55 -19.51
C SER A 333 -32.62 12.08 -19.44
N ARG A 334 -33.12 12.49 -18.25
CA ARG A 334 -34.46 13.05 -18.06
C ARG A 334 -34.49 14.58 -17.92
N ALA A 335 -33.31 15.23 -17.94
CA ALA A 335 -33.15 16.67 -17.81
C ALA A 335 -32.66 17.36 -19.12
N ALA A 336 -32.80 16.68 -20.27
CA ALA A 336 -32.55 17.23 -21.60
C ALA A 336 -33.85 17.35 -22.43
#